data_239c4c15e82e1f805d59eff3f49ed75b
#
_entry.id   239c4c15e82e1f805d59eff3f49ed75b
#
_cell.length_a   1.000
_cell.length_b   1.000
_cell.length_c   1.000
_cell.angle_alpha   90.00
_cell.angle_beta   90.00
_cell.angle_gamma   90.00
#
_symmetry.space_group_name_H-M   'P 1'
#
loop_
_entity.id
_entity.type
_entity.pdbx_description
1 polymer ?
#
loop_
_entity_poly.entity_id
_entity_poly.type
_entity_poly.pdbx_seq_one_letter_code
_entity_poly.pdbx_strand_id
1 'polypeptide(L)'
;FDELLARIRDIRSSEKVFYRKVLEIYALSIDYDPRVEMTQKFFKTVQNKMHYSVHGHTAAEIIYERADAEKDFMGLTTWSGAMPTKPEAEIAKNYLTHEEIKSLNRIVSLYLDFAEMQAEEHRPMYMKDWINILDDFLRISRKDILTHAGKISAKLAKEKADQEYDRFKERTKNTLSPVEIHFLENFEREQKRLSGGKDNNK
;
A
#
# COMPACT_ATOMS: atom_id res chain seq x y z
N PHE A 1 17.21 2.64 21.44
CA PHE A 1 16.26 1.56 21.16
C PHE A 1 14.83 1.94 21.58
N ASP A 2 14.62 2.46 22.77
CA ASP A 2 13.31 2.92 23.27
C ASP A 2 12.68 4.02 22.39
N GLU A 3 13.49 4.90 21.84
CA GLU A 3 13.05 5.92 20.89
C GLU A 3 12.63 5.31 19.54
N LEU A 4 13.31 4.25 19.11
CA LEU A 4 12.95 3.47 17.94
C LEU A 4 11.61 2.77 18.17
N LEU A 5 11.38 2.22 19.34
CA LEU A 5 10.16 1.56 19.78
C LEU A 5 8.96 2.49 19.85
N ALA A 6 9.13 3.68 20.41
CA ALA A 6 8.08 4.72 20.44
C ALA A 6 7.67 5.10 19.01
N ARG A 7 8.64 5.24 18.11
CA ARG A 7 8.38 5.53 16.68
C ARG A 7 7.70 4.38 15.93
N ILE A 8 7.97 3.12 16.26
CA ILE A 8 7.27 1.96 15.66
C ILE A 8 5.78 2.00 16.00
N ARG A 9 5.40 2.39 17.20
CA ARG A 9 4.00 2.51 17.60
C ARG A 9 3.25 3.66 16.91
N ASP A 10 3.94 4.77 16.61
CA ASP A 10 3.34 5.94 15.94
C ASP A 10 3.15 5.77 14.42
N ILE A 11 3.77 4.75 13.80
CA ILE A 11 3.89 4.62 12.35
C ILE A 11 2.82 3.73 11.72
N ARG A 12 1.72 3.49 12.38
CA ARG A 12 0.62 2.64 11.88
C ARG A 12 -0.06 3.11 10.60
N SER A 13 0.32 4.25 10.01
CA SER A 13 -0.45 4.88 8.95
C SER A 13 0.18 4.98 7.56
N SER A 14 1.47 4.67 7.36
CA SER A 14 2.09 4.81 6.03
C SER A 14 3.07 3.68 5.70
N GLU A 15 2.82 2.99 4.59
CA GLU A 15 3.65 1.90 4.06
C GLU A 15 5.12 2.30 3.89
N LYS A 16 5.38 3.53 3.43
CA LYS A 16 6.74 4.04 3.23
C LYS A 16 7.53 4.09 4.54
N VAL A 17 6.87 4.34 5.64
CA VAL A 17 7.48 4.38 6.97
C VAL A 17 7.68 2.98 7.52
N PHE A 18 6.75 2.05 7.25
CA PHE A 18 6.92 0.64 7.56
C PHE A 18 8.17 0.05 6.90
N TYR A 19 8.32 0.23 5.59
CA TYR A 19 9.52 -0.26 4.89
C TYR A 19 10.81 0.38 5.41
N ARG A 20 10.77 1.64 5.79
CA ARG A 20 11.92 2.29 6.44
C ARG A 20 12.28 1.61 7.77
N LYS A 21 11.30 1.15 8.55
CA LYS A 21 11.52 0.45 9.83
C LYS A 21 12.04 -0.97 9.64
N VAL A 22 11.48 -1.69 8.69
CA VAL A 22 12.03 -2.99 8.29
C VAL A 22 13.48 -2.82 7.83
N LEU A 23 13.80 -1.78 7.08
CA LEU A 23 15.16 -1.41 6.69
C LEU A 23 16.07 -1.16 7.90
N GLU A 24 15.60 -0.41 8.90
CA GLU A 24 16.37 -0.13 10.11
C GLU A 24 16.65 -1.42 10.92
N ILE A 25 15.69 -2.35 11.01
CA ILE A 25 15.88 -3.65 11.65
C ILE A 25 16.91 -4.49 10.87
N TYR A 26 16.83 -4.51 9.55
CA TYR A 26 17.79 -5.25 8.73
C TYR A 26 19.19 -4.64 8.70
N ALA A 27 19.29 -3.32 8.89
CA ALA A 27 20.58 -2.67 9.08
C ALA A 27 21.32 -3.15 10.34
N LEU A 28 20.62 -3.82 11.27
CA LEU A 28 21.20 -4.52 12.40
C LEU A 28 21.73 -5.91 12.05
N SER A 29 21.50 -6.42 10.85
CA SER A 29 22.04 -7.70 10.39
C SER A 29 23.55 -7.62 10.23
N ILE A 30 24.26 -8.67 10.62
CA ILE A 30 25.73 -8.73 10.57
C ILE A 30 26.24 -8.62 9.13
N ASP A 31 25.50 -9.15 8.18
CA ASP A 31 25.83 -9.19 6.75
C ASP A 31 25.11 -8.12 5.91
N TYR A 32 24.60 -7.07 6.56
CA TYR A 32 23.95 -5.97 5.85
C TYR A 32 24.97 -5.10 5.10
N ASP A 33 24.81 -5.02 3.78
CA ASP A 33 25.49 -4.03 2.93
C ASP A 33 24.48 -3.40 1.96
N PRO A 34 24.17 -2.09 2.09
CA PRO A 34 23.17 -1.41 1.27
C PRO A 34 23.53 -1.35 -0.22
N ARG A 35 24.79 -1.61 -0.57
CA ARG A 35 25.28 -1.56 -1.96
C ARG A 35 25.13 -2.89 -2.69
N VAL A 36 24.84 -3.98 -1.98
CA VAL A 36 24.76 -5.31 -2.55
C VAL A 36 23.36 -5.56 -3.12
N GLU A 37 23.28 -6.06 -4.35
CA GLU A 37 22.04 -6.47 -5.02
C GLU A 37 21.20 -7.41 -4.16
N MET A 38 21.84 -8.24 -3.35
CA MET A 38 21.20 -9.17 -2.42
C MET A 38 20.29 -8.45 -1.40
N THR A 39 20.67 -7.26 -0.93
CA THR A 39 19.85 -6.46 -0.02
C THR A 39 18.56 -5.97 -0.70
N GLN A 40 18.63 -5.49 -1.93
CA GLN A 40 17.45 -5.06 -2.68
C GLN A 40 16.52 -6.24 -2.98
N LYS A 41 17.07 -7.39 -3.35
CA LYS A 41 16.33 -8.63 -3.58
C LYS A 41 15.64 -9.12 -2.31
N PHE A 42 16.29 -8.99 -1.17
CA PHE A 42 15.76 -9.33 0.12
C PHE A 42 14.48 -8.55 0.44
N PHE A 43 14.50 -7.21 0.35
CA PHE A 43 13.32 -6.37 0.61
C PHE A 43 12.14 -6.72 -0.28
N LYS A 44 12.40 -6.92 -1.57
CA LYS A 44 11.37 -7.35 -2.52
C LYS A 44 10.77 -8.71 -2.12
N THR A 45 11.61 -9.63 -1.64
CA THR A 45 11.15 -10.94 -1.17
C THR A 45 10.25 -10.82 0.05
N VAL A 46 10.64 -10.05 1.06
CA VAL A 46 9.84 -9.83 2.28
C VAL A 46 8.51 -9.17 1.95
N GLN A 47 8.52 -8.13 1.12
CA GLN A 47 7.31 -7.46 0.68
C GLN A 47 6.35 -8.42 -0.02
N ASN A 48 6.83 -9.18 -0.98
CA ASN A 48 6.00 -10.14 -1.71
C ASN A 48 5.46 -11.24 -0.81
N LYS A 49 6.23 -11.76 0.14
CA LYS A 49 5.77 -12.77 1.10
C LYS A 49 4.65 -12.22 2.00
N MET A 50 4.79 -11.00 2.49
CA MET A 50 3.75 -10.34 3.31
C MET A 50 2.46 -10.10 2.51
N HIS A 51 2.55 -9.58 1.29
CA HIS A 51 1.38 -9.42 0.42
C HIS A 51 0.72 -10.77 0.16
N TYR A 52 1.49 -11.76 -0.28
CA TYR A 52 0.97 -13.09 -0.61
C TYR A 52 0.25 -13.75 0.57
N SER A 53 0.75 -13.59 1.78
CA SER A 53 0.13 -14.14 2.99
C SER A 53 -1.25 -13.54 3.31
N VAL A 54 -1.59 -12.40 2.74
CA VAL A 54 -2.87 -11.71 2.98
C VAL A 54 -3.93 -12.08 1.96
N HIS A 55 -3.56 -12.13 0.67
CA HIS A 55 -4.50 -12.25 -0.43
C HIS A 55 -4.09 -13.25 -1.53
N GLY A 56 -3.02 -14.02 -1.32
CA GLY A 56 -2.57 -15.07 -2.26
C GLY A 56 -1.91 -14.57 -3.55
N HIS A 57 -1.51 -13.29 -3.59
CA HIS A 57 -0.90 -12.66 -4.76
C HIS A 57 0.34 -11.87 -4.38
N THR A 58 1.28 -11.73 -5.29
CA THR A 58 2.39 -10.78 -5.13
C THR A 58 1.90 -9.35 -5.38
N ALA A 59 2.69 -8.34 -4.98
CA ALA A 59 2.37 -6.95 -5.25
C ALA A 59 2.15 -6.67 -6.76
N ALA A 60 2.97 -7.28 -7.63
CA ALA A 60 2.82 -7.13 -9.07
C ALA A 60 1.53 -7.76 -9.61
N GLU A 61 1.14 -8.92 -9.08
CA GLU A 61 -0.10 -9.60 -9.45
C GLU A 61 -1.34 -8.78 -9.05
N ILE A 62 -1.34 -8.17 -7.86
CA ILE A 62 -2.43 -7.28 -7.41
C ILE A 62 -2.63 -6.10 -8.36
N ILE A 63 -1.55 -5.41 -8.72
CA ILE A 63 -1.65 -4.28 -9.66
C ILE A 63 -2.19 -4.77 -10.99
N TYR A 64 -1.64 -5.86 -11.53
CA TYR A 64 -2.02 -6.39 -12.83
C TYR A 64 -3.49 -6.81 -12.91
N GLU A 65 -4.03 -7.42 -11.86
CA GLU A 65 -5.41 -7.93 -11.81
C GLU A 65 -6.43 -6.85 -11.48
N ARG A 66 -6.06 -5.86 -10.64
CA ARG A 66 -7.02 -4.90 -10.09
C ARG A 66 -7.04 -3.57 -10.81
N ALA A 67 -5.94 -3.17 -11.48
CA ALA A 67 -5.90 -1.95 -12.29
C ALA A 67 -6.82 -2.10 -13.52
N ASP A 68 -7.90 -1.34 -13.56
CA ASP A 68 -8.94 -1.42 -14.57
C ASP A 68 -9.58 -0.04 -14.77
N ALA A 69 -9.36 0.55 -15.94
CA ALA A 69 -9.85 1.88 -16.29
C ALA A 69 -11.38 2.01 -16.23
N GLU A 70 -12.13 0.89 -16.37
CA GLU A 70 -13.59 0.89 -16.34
C GLU A 70 -14.17 0.98 -14.92
N LYS A 71 -13.36 0.67 -13.90
CA LYS A 71 -13.76 0.80 -12.50
C LYS A 71 -13.66 2.23 -12.01
N ASP A 72 -14.42 2.53 -10.94
CA ASP A 72 -14.29 3.78 -10.22
C ASP A 72 -12.86 3.91 -9.70
N PHE A 73 -12.26 5.08 -9.95
CA PHE A 73 -10.86 5.37 -9.59
C PHE A 73 -9.88 4.28 -10.05
N MET A 74 -10.15 3.65 -11.20
CA MET A 74 -9.43 2.52 -11.81
C MET A 74 -9.15 1.35 -10.86
N GLY A 75 -10.04 1.12 -9.90
CA GLY A 75 -9.96 0.05 -8.91
C GLY A 75 -9.10 0.37 -7.69
N LEU A 76 -8.55 1.58 -7.57
CA LEU A 76 -7.87 2.03 -6.35
C LEU A 76 -8.88 2.22 -5.22
N THR A 77 -8.47 1.85 -4.02
CA THR A 77 -9.22 2.02 -2.77
C THR A 77 -8.65 3.16 -1.91
N THR A 78 -7.42 3.58 -2.20
CA THR A 78 -6.72 4.64 -1.46
C THR A 78 -5.84 5.45 -2.40
N TRP A 79 -5.93 6.77 -2.33
CA TRP A 79 -5.08 7.73 -3.04
C TRP A 79 -5.06 9.08 -2.31
N SER A 80 -4.22 10.02 -2.73
CA SER A 80 -4.17 11.39 -2.23
C SER A 80 -4.92 12.34 -3.16
N GLY A 81 -5.54 13.39 -2.60
CA GLY A 81 -6.25 14.40 -3.39
C GLY A 81 -7.60 13.95 -3.94
N ALA A 82 -8.13 14.68 -4.92
CA ALA A 82 -9.46 14.44 -5.50
C ALA A 82 -9.51 13.25 -6.47
N MET A 83 -8.41 13.00 -7.19
CA MET A 83 -8.29 11.94 -8.19
C MET A 83 -6.95 11.22 -8.04
N PRO A 84 -6.90 9.91 -8.33
CA PRO A 84 -5.66 9.14 -8.33
C PRO A 84 -4.62 9.72 -9.29
N THR A 85 -3.36 9.58 -8.94
CA THR A 85 -2.22 9.93 -9.79
C THR A 85 -1.57 8.68 -10.39
N LYS A 86 -0.82 8.85 -11.48
CA LYS A 86 -0.12 7.75 -12.14
C LYS A 86 0.86 7.01 -11.22
N PRO A 87 1.68 7.69 -10.39
CA PRO A 87 2.52 7.01 -9.41
C PRO A 87 1.74 6.20 -8.37
N GLU A 88 0.54 6.64 -7.98
CA GLU A 88 -0.32 5.92 -7.03
C GLU A 88 -0.91 4.65 -7.64
N ALA A 89 -1.15 4.63 -8.95
CA ALA A 89 -1.60 3.45 -9.69
C ALA A 89 -0.53 2.33 -9.76
N GLU A 90 0.73 2.66 -9.54
CA GLU A 90 1.84 1.70 -9.50
C GLU A 90 2.06 1.06 -8.11
N ILE A 91 1.24 1.42 -7.11
CA ILE A 91 1.40 0.96 -5.73
C ILE A 91 0.33 -0.08 -5.39
N ALA A 92 0.74 -1.34 -5.20
CA ALA A 92 -0.16 -2.47 -4.92
C ALA A 92 -1.12 -2.24 -3.73
N LYS A 93 -0.61 -1.62 -2.65
CA LYS A 93 -1.39 -1.32 -1.46
C LYS A 93 -2.63 -0.48 -1.76
N ASN A 94 -2.55 0.40 -2.74
CA ASN A 94 -3.65 1.29 -3.10
C ASN A 94 -4.85 0.56 -3.72
N TYR A 95 -4.69 -0.72 -4.07
CA TYR A 95 -5.76 -1.59 -4.56
C TYR A 95 -6.30 -2.56 -3.51
N LEU A 96 -5.75 -2.54 -2.28
CA LEU A 96 -6.17 -3.46 -1.23
C LEU A 96 -7.48 -3.01 -0.59
N THR A 97 -8.34 -3.96 -0.27
CA THR A 97 -9.54 -3.70 0.52
C THR A 97 -9.17 -3.31 1.96
N HIS A 98 -10.10 -2.71 2.68
CA HIS A 98 -9.90 -2.34 4.09
C HIS A 98 -9.48 -3.54 4.95
N GLU A 99 -10.10 -4.71 4.74
CA GLU A 99 -9.77 -5.93 5.50
C GLU A 99 -8.39 -6.49 5.14
N GLU A 100 -7.98 -6.40 3.87
CA GLU A 100 -6.64 -6.79 3.43
C GLU A 100 -5.58 -5.86 4.05
N ILE A 101 -5.80 -4.54 4.06
CA ILE A 101 -4.91 -3.57 4.70
C ILE A 101 -4.78 -3.84 6.20
N LYS A 102 -5.90 -4.08 6.88
CA LYS A 102 -5.93 -4.39 8.30
C LYS A 102 -5.16 -5.69 8.62
N SER A 103 -5.34 -6.73 7.80
CA SER A 103 -4.61 -7.99 7.92
C SER A 103 -3.11 -7.81 7.68
N LEU A 104 -2.73 -7.08 6.63
CA LEU A 104 -1.34 -6.76 6.32
C LEU A 104 -0.67 -6.00 7.46
N ASN A 105 -1.30 -4.93 7.96
CA ASN A 105 -0.79 -4.13 9.07
C ASN A 105 -0.59 -4.97 10.34
N ARG A 106 -1.47 -5.94 10.59
CA ARG A 106 -1.35 -6.83 11.75
C ARG A 106 -0.16 -7.77 11.62
N ILE A 107 0.03 -8.40 10.46
CA ILE A 107 1.19 -9.28 10.18
C ILE A 107 2.48 -8.50 10.35
N VAL A 108 2.51 -7.32 9.79
CA VAL A 108 3.64 -6.40 9.86
C VAL A 108 3.98 -6.04 11.31
N SER A 109 2.99 -5.63 12.11
CA SER A 109 3.21 -5.26 13.51
C SER A 109 3.76 -6.43 14.32
N LEU A 110 3.19 -7.61 14.16
CA LEU A 110 3.64 -8.81 14.88
C LEU A 110 5.07 -9.22 14.48
N TYR A 111 5.43 -9.07 13.20
CA TYR A 111 6.79 -9.36 12.74
C TYR A 111 7.81 -8.35 13.30
N LEU A 112 7.42 -7.08 13.42
CA LEU A 112 8.25 -6.05 14.04
C LEU A 112 8.43 -6.29 15.54
N ASP A 113 7.36 -6.65 16.25
CA ASP A 113 7.41 -6.99 17.68
C ASP A 113 8.38 -8.17 17.93
N PHE A 114 8.35 -9.17 17.04
CA PHE A 114 9.30 -10.27 17.08
C PHE A 114 10.74 -9.82 16.83
N ALA A 115 10.96 -8.97 15.83
CA ALA A 115 12.28 -8.44 15.50
C ALA A 115 12.89 -7.63 16.66
N GLU A 116 12.04 -6.86 17.33
CA GLU A 116 12.39 -6.13 18.53
C GLU A 116 12.85 -7.04 19.66
N MET A 117 12.10 -8.11 19.92
CA MET A 117 12.46 -9.10 20.94
C MET A 117 13.82 -9.75 20.65
N GLN A 118 14.15 -10.07 19.38
CA GLN A 118 15.46 -10.62 19.01
C GLN A 118 16.60 -9.61 19.28
N ALA A 119 16.34 -8.34 19.02
CA ALA A 119 17.32 -7.29 19.26
C ALA A 119 17.54 -7.02 20.77
N GLU A 120 16.49 -7.07 21.60
CA GLU A 120 16.59 -6.97 23.06
C GLU A 120 17.40 -8.12 23.65
N GLU A 121 17.24 -9.33 23.11
CA GLU A 121 18.00 -10.50 23.53
C GLU A 121 19.47 -10.50 23.01
N HIS A 122 19.89 -9.46 22.28
CA HIS A 122 21.22 -9.31 21.67
C HIS A 122 21.63 -10.52 20.81
N ARG A 123 20.67 -11.15 20.15
CA ARG A 123 20.91 -12.28 19.25
C ARG A 123 21.44 -11.80 17.92
N PRO A 124 22.64 -12.21 17.50
CA PRO A 124 23.16 -11.88 16.17
C PRO A 124 22.26 -12.49 15.08
N MET A 125 21.81 -11.66 14.14
CA MET A 125 20.94 -12.08 13.04
C MET A 125 21.59 -11.79 11.70
N TYR A 126 21.51 -12.73 10.78
CA TYR A 126 21.84 -12.54 9.37
C TYR A 126 20.57 -12.25 8.55
N MET A 127 20.74 -11.62 7.40
CA MET A 127 19.58 -11.29 6.52
C MET A 127 18.76 -12.53 6.15
N LYS A 128 19.42 -13.69 5.95
CA LYS A 128 18.76 -14.96 5.68
C LYS A 128 17.89 -15.44 6.83
N ASP A 129 18.31 -15.21 8.06
CA ASP A 129 17.56 -15.64 9.25
C ASP A 129 16.23 -14.91 9.35
N TRP A 130 16.21 -13.62 8.99
CA TRP A 130 14.97 -12.83 8.94
C TRP A 130 13.95 -13.39 7.97
N ILE A 131 14.37 -13.90 6.78
CA ILE A 131 13.45 -14.54 5.82
C ILE A 131 12.89 -15.85 6.41
N ASN A 132 13.75 -16.67 7.01
CA ASN A 132 13.33 -17.95 7.60
C ASN A 132 12.33 -17.72 8.74
N ILE A 133 12.60 -16.74 9.60
CA ILE A 133 11.72 -16.36 10.71
C ILE A 133 10.37 -15.82 10.19
N LEU A 134 10.38 -15.03 9.11
CA LEU A 134 9.14 -14.58 8.49
C LEU A 134 8.31 -15.79 8.00
N ASP A 135 8.94 -16.75 7.34
CA ASP A 135 8.25 -17.95 6.88
C ASP A 135 7.69 -18.78 8.03
N ASP A 136 8.44 -18.96 9.12
CA ASP A 136 7.98 -19.67 10.30
C ASP A 136 6.84 -18.93 11.00
N PHE A 137 6.93 -17.62 11.11
CA PHE A 137 5.86 -16.78 11.64
C PHE A 137 4.58 -16.89 10.80
N LEU A 138 4.69 -16.86 9.46
CA LEU A 138 3.55 -17.01 8.57
C LEU A 138 2.92 -18.41 8.70
N ARG A 139 3.73 -19.49 8.84
CA ARG A 139 3.24 -20.85 9.10
C ARG A 139 2.46 -20.96 10.41
N ILE A 140 3.03 -20.44 11.50
CA ILE A 140 2.37 -20.43 12.81
C ILE A 140 1.06 -19.65 12.75
N SER A 141 1.03 -18.58 11.99
CA SER A 141 -0.16 -17.75 11.75
C SER A 141 -1.16 -18.38 10.78
N ARG A 142 -0.91 -19.61 10.28
CA ARG A 142 -1.73 -20.32 9.29
C ARG A 142 -1.97 -19.51 8.01
N LYS A 143 -0.93 -18.80 7.56
CA LYS A 143 -0.94 -18.02 6.34
C LYS A 143 -0.23 -18.75 5.21
N ASP A 144 -0.66 -18.46 3.97
CA ASP A 144 0.00 -18.98 2.79
C ASP A 144 1.38 -18.35 2.62
N ILE A 145 2.35 -19.17 2.21
CA ILE A 145 3.73 -18.74 2.03
C ILE A 145 4.06 -18.71 0.55
N LEU A 146 4.57 -17.58 0.10
CA LEU A 146 5.08 -17.45 -1.26
C LEU A 146 6.37 -18.27 -1.43
N THR A 147 6.30 -19.32 -2.23
CA THR A 147 7.42 -20.21 -2.56
C THR A 147 7.99 -20.00 -3.97
N HIS A 148 7.41 -19.10 -4.74
CA HIS A 148 7.76 -18.80 -6.12
C HIS A 148 7.94 -17.28 -6.36
N ALA A 149 8.44 -16.90 -7.52
CA ALA A 149 8.71 -15.48 -7.84
C ALA A 149 7.46 -14.66 -8.18
N GLY A 150 6.26 -15.27 -8.22
CA GLY A 150 5.05 -14.71 -8.80
C GLY A 150 4.97 -14.94 -10.31
N LYS A 151 3.78 -14.80 -10.88
CA LYS A 151 3.52 -15.00 -12.32
C LYS A 151 3.71 -13.72 -13.13
N ILE A 152 3.60 -12.58 -12.48
CA ILE A 152 3.66 -11.25 -13.09
C ILE A 152 4.93 -10.53 -12.66
N SER A 153 5.70 -10.03 -13.64
CA SER A 153 6.88 -9.21 -13.33
C SER A 153 6.47 -7.79 -12.91
N ALA A 154 7.32 -7.12 -12.12
CA ALA A 154 7.09 -5.73 -11.73
C ALA A 154 6.99 -4.80 -12.97
N LYS A 155 7.75 -5.09 -14.04
CA LYS A 155 7.70 -4.35 -15.30
C LYS A 155 6.32 -4.48 -15.96
N LEU A 156 5.80 -5.69 -16.08
CA LEU A 156 4.50 -5.95 -16.70
C LEU A 156 3.36 -5.33 -15.89
N ALA A 157 3.43 -5.39 -14.56
CA ALA A 157 2.46 -4.74 -13.67
C ALA A 157 2.45 -3.22 -13.84
N LYS A 158 3.65 -2.60 -13.94
CA LYS A 158 3.78 -1.17 -14.18
C LYS A 158 3.21 -0.77 -15.54
N GLU A 159 3.56 -1.49 -16.60
CA GLU A 159 3.05 -1.24 -17.95
C GLU A 159 1.51 -1.31 -17.99
N LYS A 160 0.93 -2.29 -17.30
CA LYS A 160 -0.53 -2.42 -17.15
C LYS A 160 -1.13 -1.23 -16.41
N ALA A 161 -0.58 -0.86 -15.26
CA ALA A 161 -1.05 0.29 -14.47
C ALA A 161 -0.99 1.60 -15.27
N ASP A 162 0.08 1.82 -16.01
CA ASP A 162 0.27 2.99 -16.87
C ASP A 162 -0.78 3.07 -17.98
N GLN A 163 -1.04 1.95 -18.66
CA GLN A 163 -2.04 1.87 -19.72
C GLN A 163 -3.45 2.12 -19.19
N GLU A 164 -3.81 1.48 -18.07
CA GLU A 164 -5.12 1.67 -17.46
C GLU A 164 -5.30 3.08 -16.90
N TYR A 165 -4.25 3.68 -16.36
CA TYR A 165 -4.29 5.07 -15.91
C TYR A 165 -4.53 6.04 -17.07
N ASP A 166 -3.83 5.88 -18.20
CA ASP A 166 -4.01 6.74 -19.37
C ASP A 166 -5.44 6.62 -19.95
N ARG A 167 -6.00 5.41 -19.99
CA ARG A 167 -7.41 5.16 -20.36
C ARG A 167 -8.40 5.79 -19.38
N PHE A 168 -8.16 5.61 -18.08
CA PHE A 168 -8.98 6.19 -17.01
C PHE A 168 -8.99 7.71 -17.12
N LYS A 169 -7.83 8.33 -17.33
CA LYS A 169 -7.68 9.77 -17.48
C LYS A 169 -8.46 10.29 -18.69
N GLU A 170 -8.40 9.62 -19.84
CA GLU A 170 -9.20 10.01 -21.02
C GLU A 170 -10.70 9.87 -20.75
N ARG A 171 -11.15 8.80 -20.13
CA ARG A 171 -12.55 8.57 -19.76
C ARG A 171 -13.08 9.65 -18.81
N THR A 172 -12.27 10.06 -17.85
CA THR A 172 -12.68 11.01 -16.80
C THR A 172 -12.36 12.48 -17.12
N LYS A 173 -11.77 12.76 -18.27
CA LYS A 173 -11.33 14.10 -18.69
C LYS A 173 -12.43 15.18 -18.63
N ASN A 174 -13.67 14.77 -18.96
CA ASN A 174 -14.84 15.63 -18.95
C ASN A 174 -15.76 15.38 -17.74
N THR A 175 -15.34 14.57 -16.80
CA THR A 175 -16.09 14.27 -15.58
C THR A 175 -15.70 15.27 -14.51
N LEU A 176 -16.69 15.96 -13.98
CA LEU A 176 -16.46 16.88 -12.87
C LEU A 176 -15.88 16.15 -11.66
N SER A 177 -14.88 16.73 -11.03
CA SER A 177 -14.35 16.20 -9.78
C SER A 177 -15.41 16.27 -8.67
N PRO A 178 -15.33 15.46 -7.62
CA PRO A 178 -16.25 15.55 -6.48
C PRO A 178 -16.36 16.95 -5.88
N VAL A 179 -15.26 17.71 -5.90
CA VAL A 179 -15.23 19.11 -5.43
C VAL A 179 -16.03 20.03 -6.36
N GLU A 180 -15.89 19.87 -7.68
CA GLU A 180 -16.65 20.64 -8.67
C GLU A 180 -18.14 20.30 -8.63
N ILE A 181 -18.50 19.02 -8.46
CA ILE A 181 -19.89 18.57 -8.27
C ILE A 181 -20.48 19.24 -7.04
N HIS A 182 -19.81 19.17 -5.90
CA HIS A 182 -20.26 19.76 -4.65
C HIS A 182 -20.37 21.30 -4.75
N PHE A 183 -19.45 21.94 -5.46
CA PHE A 183 -19.52 23.36 -5.73
C PHE A 183 -20.76 23.73 -6.55
N LEU A 184 -21.02 22.99 -7.63
CA LEU A 184 -22.18 23.23 -8.50
C LEU A 184 -23.50 22.99 -7.76
N GLU A 185 -23.61 21.92 -6.96
CA GLU A 185 -24.79 21.65 -6.14
C GLU A 185 -25.07 22.77 -5.13
N ASN A 186 -24.05 23.30 -4.48
CA ASN A 186 -24.19 24.43 -3.57
C ASN A 186 -24.58 25.71 -4.30
N PHE A 187 -23.98 25.94 -5.46
CA PHE A 187 -24.31 27.12 -6.30
C PHE A 187 -25.76 27.07 -6.77
N GLU A 188 -26.24 25.92 -7.26
CA GLU A 188 -27.65 25.76 -7.66
C GLU A 188 -28.62 25.93 -6.48
N ARG A 189 -28.22 25.47 -5.30
CA ARG A 189 -29.03 25.60 -4.06
C ARG A 189 -29.17 27.07 -3.67
N GLU A 190 -28.08 27.84 -3.74
CA GLU A 190 -28.12 29.30 -3.47
C GLU A 190 -28.89 30.08 -4.54
N GLN A 191 -28.76 29.71 -5.82
CA GLN A 191 -29.55 30.31 -6.89
C GLN A 191 -31.06 30.11 -6.69
N LYS A 192 -31.49 28.88 -6.33
CA LYS A 192 -32.89 28.57 -6.00
C LYS A 192 -33.40 29.40 -4.81
N ARG A 193 -32.56 29.57 -3.78
CA ARG A 193 -32.88 30.38 -2.61
C ARG A 193 -33.07 31.86 -2.94
N LEU A 194 -32.23 32.41 -3.81
CA LEU A 194 -32.31 33.78 -4.26
C LEU A 194 -33.49 34.02 -5.22
N SER A 195 -33.83 33.04 -6.06
CA SER A 195 -34.96 33.17 -7.02
C SER A 195 -36.31 32.94 -6.33
N GLY A 196 -36.38 32.05 -5.30
CA GLY A 196 -37.63 31.82 -4.55
C GLY A 196 -37.99 32.90 -3.52
N GLY A 197 -37.09 33.86 -3.25
CA GLY A 197 -37.32 34.96 -2.33
C GLY A 197 -38.03 36.20 -2.94
N LYS A 198 -38.41 36.15 -4.22
CA LYS A 198 -39.04 37.33 -4.92
C LYS A 198 -40.57 37.33 -4.98
N ASP A 199 -41.26 36.30 -4.48
CA ASP A 199 -42.72 36.18 -4.60
C ASP A 199 -43.51 36.45 -3.31
N ASN A 200 -42.91 37.05 -2.26
CA ASN A 200 -43.63 37.39 -1.04
C ASN A 200 -43.64 38.90 -0.73
N ASN A 201 -43.90 39.76 -1.73
CA ASN A 201 -44.23 41.13 -1.45
C ASN A 201 -45.27 41.64 -2.48
N LYS A 202 -46.51 41.21 -2.31
CA LYS A 202 -47.70 41.93 -2.82
C LYS A 202 -48.80 41.86 -1.78
#